data_0cea0af1172a48d141b222118bc42435
#
_entry.id   0cea0af1172a48d141b222118bc42435
#
_cell.length_a   1.000
_cell.length_b   1.000
_cell.length_c   1.000
_cell.angle_alpha   90.00
_cell.angle_beta   90.00
_cell.angle_gamma   90.00
#
_symmetry.space_group_name_H-M   'P 1'
#
loop_
_entity.id
_entity.type
_entity.pdbx_description
1 polymer ?
#
loop_
_entity_poly.entity_id
_entity_poly.type
_entity_poly.pdbx_seq_one_letter_code
_entity_poly.pdbx_strand_id
1 'polypeptide(L)'
;QPTILRRQRQMCIRDRCSQCGVPFCQVHCPLSNNIPDWLKLTAEGRLKEAYELSQSTNNMPEVCGRICPQDRLCEGNCVIEQSGHGTVTIGSVEKYITDNAWEQGWVKPIEVTNEKNQSVGIIGAGPAGLAAAEQLRKNGYKITVYDRYDRAGGLLIYGIPNFKLEKEIVERRTKLLKDGGIEFIQNFEVGKDASLEQLRKKH
;
A
#
# COMPACT_ATOMS: atom_id res chain seq x y z
N GLN A 1 4.36 -27.99 -12.37
CA GLN A 1 4.74 -27.58 -11.01
C GLN A 1 5.42 -26.18 -10.97
N PRO A 2 4.77 -25.16 -11.53
CA PRO A 2 5.36 -23.80 -11.55
C PRO A 2 5.43 -23.14 -10.17
N THR A 3 4.61 -23.56 -9.22
CA THR A 3 4.48 -22.99 -7.88
C THR A 3 5.65 -23.28 -6.95
N ILE A 4 6.23 -24.48 -7.02
CA ILE A 4 7.38 -24.86 -6.17
C ILE A 4 8.65 -24.13 -6.62
N LEU A 5 8.91 -24.07 -7.93
CA LEU A 5 10.06 -23.33 -8.49
C LEU A 5 9.96 -21.83 -8.25
N ARG A 6 8.73 -21.26 -8.27
CA ARG A 6 8.48 -19.86 -7.95
C ARG A 6 8.73 -19.58 -6.46
N ARG A 7 8.28 -20.47 -5.56
CA ARG A 7 8.57 -20.39 -4.12
C ARG A 7 10.07 -20.52 -3.83
N GLN A 8 10.77 -21.44 -4.45
CA GLN A 8 12.23 -21.60 -4.29
C GLN A 8 13.01 -20.38 -4.78
N ARG A 9 12.65 -19.78 -5.93
CA ARG A 9 13.28 -18.54 -6.41
C ARG A 9 13.02 -17.37 -5.45
N GLN A 10 11.82 -17.23 -4.92
CA GLN A 10 11.49 -16.19 -3.95
C GLN A 10 12.24 -16.40 -2.63
N MET A 11 12.40 -17.64 -2.18
CA MET A 11 13.22 -17.97 -1.00
C MET A 11 14.69 -17.59 -1.22
N CYS A 12 15.29 -17.98 -2.33
CA CYS A 12 16.68 -17.67 -2.65
C CYS A 12 16.95 -16.15 -2.74
N ILE A 13 15.99 -15.36 -3.18
CA ILE A 13 16.14 -13.92 -3.36
C ILE A 13 16.00 -13.17 -2.03
N ARG A 14 15.06 -13.54 -1.18
CA ARG A 14 14.88 -12.94 0.14
C ARG A 14 16.08 -13.19 1.07
N ASP A 15 16.72 -14.35 0.96
CA ASP A 15 17.88 -14.75 1.77
C ASP A 15 19.18 -14.02 1.33
N ARG A 16 19.15 -13.31 0.21
CA ARG A 16 20.27 -12.50 -0.27
C ARG A 16 20.43 -11.17 0.46
N CYS A 17 19.43 -10.72 1.22
CA CYS A 17 19.53 -9.47 1.94
C CYS A 17 20.67 -9.52 2.96
N SER A 18 21.66 -8.64 2.81
CA SER A 18 22.85 -8.59 3.70
C SER A 18 22.61 -7.87 5.02
N GLN A 19 21.38 -7.44 5.32
CA GLN A 19 21.04 -6.72 6.56
C GLN A 19 21.99 -5.54 6.83
N CYS A 20 22.15 -4.66 5.84
CA CYS A 20 23.13 -3.57 5.85
C CYS A 20 22.90 -2.64 7.05
N GLY A 21 23.98 -2.23 7.72
CA GLY A 21 23.92 -1.24 8.82
C GLY A 21 23.42 0.14 8.36
N VAL A 22 23.66 0.49 7.07
CA VAL A 22 23.02 1.63 6.41
C VAL A 22 22.18 1.07 5.27
N PRO A 23 20.85 0.92 5.46
CA PRO A 23 19.97 0.30 4.48
C PRO A 23 19.58 1.27 3.38
N PHE A 24 20.37 1.38 2.31
CA PHE A 24 20.08 2.28 1.19
C PHE A 24 18.72 2.01 0.54
N CYS A 25 18.24 0.78 0.52
CA CYS A 25 16.90 0.44 0.06
C CYS A 25 15.81 1.16 0.88
N GLN A 26 15.97 1.27 2.19
CA GLN A 26 15.06 2.02 3.07
C GLN A 26 15.23 3.53 2.89
N VAL A 27 16.47 4.02 2.82
CA VAL A 27 16.77 5.45 2.63
C VAL A 27 16.17 5.99 1.34
N HIS A 28 16.20 5.20 0.26
CA HIS A 28 15.65 5.61 -1.04
C HIS A 28 14.16 5.26 -1.22
N CYS A 29 13.53 4.62 -0.22
CA CYS A 29 12.08 4.44 -0.19
C CYS A 29 11.42 5.75 0.25
N PRO A 30 10.49 6.35 -0.53
CA PRO A 30 9.79 7.58 -0.12
C PRO A 30 9.01 7.46 1.19
N LEU A 31 8.66 6.24 1.58
CA LEU A 31 7.97 5.94 2.84
C LEU A 31 8.93 5.52 3.96
N SER A 32 10.25 5.48 3.70
CA SER A 32 11.25 4.95 4.64
C SER A 32 10.87 3.58 5.21
N ASN A 33 10.29 2.71 4.38
CA ASN A 33 9.78 1.41 4.81
C ASN A 33 10.91 0.53 5.34
N ASN A 34 10.66 -0.21 6.42
CA ASN A 34 11.60 -1.07 7.12
C ASN A 34 11.95 -2.34 6.31
N ILE A 35 12.47 -2.13 5.10
CA ILE A 35 12.72 -3.17 4.09
C ILE A 35 13.62 -4.29 4.60
N PRO A 36 14.79 -4.04 5.22
CA PRO A 36 15.65 -5.11 5.70
C PRO A 36 14.96 -6.02 6.72
N ASP A 37 14.20 -5.42 7.63
CA ASP A 37 13.59 -6.16 8.74
C ASP A 37 12.47 -7.08 8.27
N TRP A 38 11.55 -6.59 7.41
CA TRP A 38 10.52 -7.49 6.90
C TRP A 38 11.06 -8.50 5.87
N LEU A 39 12.19 -8.24 5.18
CA LEU A 39 12.89 -9.24 4.39
C LEU A 39 13.44 -10.35 5.30
N LYS A 40 14.05 -9.99 6.43
CA LYS A 40 14.53 -10.96 7.44
C LYS A 40 13.39 -11.80 7.98
N LEU A 41 12.30 -11.18 8.44
CA LEU A 41 11.11 -11.87 8.92
C LEU A 41 10.53 -12.83 7.86
N THR A 42 10.56 -12.42 6.60
CA THR A 42 10.13 -13.28 5.49
C THR A 42 11.07 -14.48 5.30
N ALA A 43 12.39 -14.29 5.41
CA ALA A 43 13.37 -15.36 5.35
C ALA A 43 13.19 -16.37 6.49
N GLU A 44 12.85 -15.89 7.67
CA GLU A 44 12.55 -16.71 8.85
C GLU A 44 11.18 -17.40 8.80
N GLY A 45 10.35 -17.14 7.78
CA GLY A 45 9.01 -17.72 7.64
C GLY A 45 7.93 -17.01 8.49
N ARG A 46 8.25 -15.89 9.13
CA ARG A 46 7.39 -15.08 9.99
C ARG A 46 6.56 -14.08 9.16
N LEU A 47 5.77 -14.59 8.22
CA LEU A 47 5.08 -13.78 7.21
C LEU A 47 4.07 -12.79 7.80
N LYS A 48 3.39 -13.14 8.88
CA LYS A 48 2.42 -12.24 9.53
C LYS A 48 3.13 -11.00 10.09
N GLU A 49 4.23 -11.19 10.79
CA GLU A 49 5.03 -10.10 11.35
C GLU A 49 5.69 -9.27 10.24
N ALA A 50 6.15 -9.92 9.16
CA ALA A 50 6.65 -9.21 7.99
C ALA A 50 5.58 -8.30 7.36
N TYR A 51 4.33 -8.77 7.27
CA TYR A 51 3.21 -7.98 6.80
C TYR A 51 2.92 -6.79 7.72
N GLU A 52 2.80 -7.03 9.03
CA GLU A 52 2.53 -6.00 10.03
C GLU A 52 3.61 -4.89 9.98
N LEU A 53 4.88 -5.28 9.83
CA LEU A 53 5.98 -4.34 9.72
C LEU A 53 5.97 -3.57 8.39
N SER A 54 5.71 -4.24 7.27
CA SER A 54 5.57 -3.58 5.96
C SER A 54 4.43 -2.56 5.96
N GLN A 55 3.29 -2.89 6.58
CA GLN A 55 2.14 -2.02 6.66
C GLN A 55 2.30 -0.86 7.66
N SER A 56 3.26 -0.94 8.58
CA SER A 56 3.46 0.10 9.59
C SER A 56 3.75 1.48 9.00
N THR A 57 4.44 1.54 7.87
CA THR A 57 4.76 2.77 7.15
C THR A 57 4.09 2.89 5.78
N ASN A 58 3.45 1.82 5.29
CA ASN A 58 2.87 1.77 3.95
C ASN A 58 1.39 1.35 3.99
N ASN A 59 0.50 2.25 3.59
CA ASN A 59 -0.94 1.99 3.56
C ASN A 59 -1.35 0.96 2.48
N MET A 60 -0.57 0.85 1.40
CA MET A 60 -0.91 0.02 0.24
C MET A 60 0.30 -0.78 -0.25
N PRO A 61 0.86 -1.68 0.59
CA PRO A 61 2.05 -2.44 0.21
C PRO A 61 1.82 -3.36 -1.00
N GLU A 62 0.59 -3.85 -1.20
CA GLU A 62 0.23 -4.62 -2.39
C GLU A 62 0.33 -3.82 -3.70
N VAL A 63 0.12 -2.50 -3.64
CA VAL A 63 0.29 -1.60 -4.79
C VAL A 63 1.77 -1.29 -4.99
N CYS A 64 2.48 -0.95 -3.93
CA CYS A 64 3.92 -0.65 -3.98
C CYS A 64 4.72 -1.84 -4.52
N GLY A 65 4.46 -3.05 -4.05
CA GLY A 65 5.13 -4.25 -4.52
C GLY A 65 4.89 -4.59 -6.00
N ARG A 66 3.88 -3.95 -6.65
CA ARG A 66 3.53 -4.17 -8.06
C ARG A 66 3.99 -3.07 -9.01
N ILE A 67 3.91 -1.80 -8.58
CA ILE A 67 4.02 -0.68 -9.52
C ILE A 67 5.03 0.41 -9.15
N CYS A 68 5.64 0.37 -7.97
CA CYS A 68 6.73 1.28 -7.66
C CYS A 68 7.86 1.15 -8.69
N PRO A 69 8.54 2.25 -9.07
CA PRO A 69 9.74 2.19 -9.89
C PRO A 69 10.94 1.72 -9.04
N GLN A 70 10.92 0.44 -8.65
CA GLN A 70 11.86 -0.16 -7.70
C GLN A 70 13.31 -0.10 -8.19
N ASP A 71 13.50 -0.15 -9.51
CA ASP A 71 14.79 0.02 -10.20
C ASP A 71 15.46 1.38 -9.94
N ARG A 72 14.67 2.41 -9.61
CA ARG A 72 15.12 3.76 -9.27
C ARG A 72 15.11 4.04 -7.77
N LEU A 73 14.40 3.22 -7.01
CA LEU A 73 14.20 3.38 -5.58
C LEU A 73 14.95 2.29 -4.80
N CYS A 74 14.20 1.40 -4.13
CA CYS A 74 14.77 0.43 -3.21
C CYS A 74 15.70 -0.59 -3.89
N GLU A 75 15.29 -1.20 -5.01
CA GLU A 75 16.08 -2.23 -5.68
C GLU A 75 17.33 -1.66 -6.34
N GLY A 76 17.21 -0.57 -7.10
CA GLY A 76 18.35 0.06 -7.77
C GLY A 76 19.38 0.65 -6.81
N ASN A 77 19.01 0.95 -5.58
CA ASN A 77 19.91 1.42 -4.53
C ASN A 77 20.30 0.32 -3.53
N CYS A 78 19.99 -0.93 -3.83
CA CYS A 78 20.45 -2.05 -3.01
C CYS A 78 21.98 -2.18 -3.08
N VAL A 79 22.65 -2.34 -1.93
CA VAL A 79 24.13 -2.50 -1.86
C VAL A 79 24.59 -3.68 -2.71
N ILE A 80 23.82 -4.76 -2.74
CA ILE A 80 24.15 -5.97 -3.52
C ILE A 80 24.05 -5.67 -5.03
N GLU A 81 23.07 -4.88 -5.46
CA GLU A 81 22.97 -4.41 -6.85
C GLU A 81 24.17 -3.54 -7.21
N GLN A 82 24.50 -2.58 -6.38
CA GLN A 82 25.62 -1.66 -6.59
C GLN A 82 26.97 -2.41 -6.63
N SER A 83 27.08 -3.56 -5.99
CA SER A 83 28.28 -4.41 -6.04
C SER A 83 28.32 -5.36 -7.24
N GLY A 84 27.33 -5.31 -8.14
CA GLY A 84 27.26 -6.12 -9.35
C GLY A 84 26.83 -7.58 -9.15
N HIS A 85 26.26 -7.92 -7.97
CA HIS A 85 25.84 -9.29 -7.65
C HIS A 85 24.34 -9.55 -7.90
N GLY A 86 23.64 -8.59 -8.51
CA GLY A 86 22.20 -8.65 -8.77
C GLY A 86 21.35 -8.29 -7.53
N THR A 87 20.28 -7.59 -7.77
CA THR A 87 19.44 -7.03 -6.68
C THR A 87 18.64 -8.10 -5.92
N VAL A 88 18.23 -7.75 -4.72
CA VAL A 88 17.10 -8.39 -4.03
C VAL A 88 15.81 -7.86 -4.68
N THR A 89 14.94 -8.74 -5.18
CA THR A 89 13.65 -8.34 -5.78
C THR A 89 12.66 -7.96 -4.68
N ILE A 90 12.89 -6.78 -4.10
CA ILE A 90 12.20 -6.25 -2.93
C ILE A 90 10.69 -6.15 -3.19
N GLY A 91 10.30 -5.59 -4.33
CA GLY A 91 8.90 -5.46 -4.68
C GLY A 91 8.19 -6.80 -4.86
N SER A 92 8.84 -7.80 -5.44
CA SER A 92 8.25 -9.14 -5.56
C SER A 92 8.05 -9.81 -4.20
N VAL A 93 8.96 -9.56 -3.24
CA VAL A 93 8.81 -10.07 -1.87
C VAL A 93 7.69 -9.33 -1.14
N GLU A 94 7.60 -7.99 -1.26
CA GLU A 94 6.50 -7.20 -0.71
C GLU A 94 5.14 -7.66 -1.25
N LYS A 95 5.04 -7.87 -2.58
CA LYS A 95 3.86 -8.48 -3.21
C LYS A 95 3.52 -9.83 -2.59
N TYR A 96 4.51 -10.71 -2.43
CA TYR A 96 4.31 -12.04 -1.85
C TYR A 96 3.78 -11.97 -0.41
N ILE A 97 4.39 -11.14 0.44
CA ILE A 97 3.96 -10.93 1.83
C ILE A 97 2.49 -10.48 1.87
N THR A 98 2.16 -9.48 1.06
CA THR A 98 0.82 -8.87 1.08
C THR A 98 -0.25 -9.76 0.48
N ASP A 99 0.03 -10.48 -0.60
CA ASP A 99 -0.92 -11.44 -1.17
C ASP A 99 -1.23 -12.57 -0.18
N ASN A 100 -0.20 -13.12 0.51
CA ASN A 100 -0.41 -14.07 1.58
C ASN A 100 -1.25 -13.47 2.74
N ALA A 101 -1.00 -12.22 3.12
CA ALA A 101 -1.76 -11.58 4.19
C ALA A 101 -3.26 -11.48 3.85
N TRP A 102 -3.60 -11.19 2.60
CA TRP A 102 -4.98 -11.21 2.13
C TRP A 102 -5.57 -12.63 2.12
N GLU A 103 -4.86 -13.61 1.59
CA GLU A 103 -5.29 -15.01 1.55
C GLU A 103 -5.54 -15.60 2.94
N GLN A 104 -4.69 -15.26 3.90
CA GLN A 104 -4.81 -15.72 5.30
C GLN A 104 -5.80 -14.88 6.12
N GLY A 105 -6.40 -13.84 5.54
CA GLY A 105 -7.34 -12.96 6.24
C GLY A 105 -6.72 -12.14 7.37
N TRP A 106 -5.42 -11.84 7.31
CA TRP A 106 -4.76 -10.97 8.29
C TRP A 106 -5.07 -9.50 8.06
N VAL A 107 -5.41 -9.14 6.82
CA VAL A 107 -5.81 -7.78 6.48
C VAL A 107 -7.22 -7.53 6.99
N LYS A 108 -7.35 -6.65 7.98
CA LYS A 108 -8.63 -6.35 8.62
C LYS A 108 -9.07 -4.92 8.33
N PRO A 109 -10.38 -4.64 8.30
CA PRO A 109 -10.89 -3.28 8.30
C PRO A 109 -10.36 -2.48 9.49
N ILE A 110 -10.35 -1.16 9.36
CA ILE A 110 -9.93 -0.26 10.42
C ILE A 110 -10.92 -0.36 11.58
N GLU A 111 -10.41 -0.69 12.76
CA GLU A 111 -11.16 -0.63 14.00
C GLU A 111 -10.75 0.65 14.75
N VAL A 112 -11.72 1.52 15.00
CA VAL A 112 -11.48 2.78 15.70
C VAL A 112 -11.91 2.61 17.17
N THR A 113 -10.96 2.78 18.06
CA THR A 113 -11.21 2.67 19.51
C THR A 113 -11.73 3.97 20.13
N ASN A 114 -11.43 5.11 19.52
CA ASN A 114 -11.83 6.43 20.02
C ASN A 114 -12.33 7.30 18.86
N GLU A 115 -13.64 7.33 18.68
CA GLU A 115 -14.30 8.15 17.66
C GLU A 115 -14.24 9.63 18.04
N LYS A 116 -13.82 10.46 17.09
CA LYS A 116 -13.83 11.92 17.20
C LYS A 116 -15.10 12.50 16.61
N ASN A 117 -15.51 13.64 17.14
CA ASN A 117 -16.71 14.35 16.62
C ASN A 117 -16.44 15.08 15.30
N GLN A 118 -15.16 15.37 15.01
CA GLN A 118 -14.77 16.08 13.79
C GLN A 118 -14.85 15.16 12.59
N SER A 119 -15.27 15.76 11.46
CA SER A 119 -15.26 15.11 10.15
C SER A 119 -14.23 15.77 9.23
N VAL A 120 -13.77 15.00 8.24
CA VAL A 120 -12.83 15.46 7.21
C VAL A 120 -13.35 15.07 5.85
N GLY A 121 -13.51 16.04 4.96
CA GLY A 121 -13.78 15.82 3.54
C GLY A 121 -12.49 15.74 2.74
N ILE A 122 -12.29 14.67 1.98
CA ILE A 122 -11.15 14.47 1.09
C ILE A 122 -11.63 14.57 -0.35
N ILE A 123 -10.96 15.39 -1.15
CA ILE A 123 -11.29 15.57 -2.58
C ILE A 123 -10.31 14.72 -3.41
N GLY A 124 -10.83 13.70 -4.07
CA GLY A 124 -10.10 12.75 -4.90
C GLY A 124 -9.85 11.41 -4.20
N ALA A 125 -10.35 10.33 -4.80
CA ALA A 125 -10.16 8.95 -4.35
C ALA A 125 -8.96 8.25 -5.03
N GLY A 126 -7.93 8.99 -5.44
CA GLY A 126 -6.67 8.45 -5.91
C GLY A 126 -5.78 7.94 -4.77
N PRO A 127 -4.56 7.43 -5.05
CA PRO A 127 -3.67 6.85 -4.05
C PRO A 127 -3.43 7.75 -2.83
N ALA A 128 -3.21 9.04 -3.06
CA ALA A 128 -2.98 10.01 -1.98
C ALA A 128 -4.22 10.19 -1.10
N GLY A 129 -5.41 10.33 -1.72
CA GLY A 129 -6.67 10.45 -0.98
C GLY A 129 -7.01 9.21 -0.19
N LEU A 130 -6.78 8.01 -0.75
CA LEU A 130 -6.98 6.74 -0.06
C LEU A 130 -6.06 6.58 1.14
N ALA A 131 -4.77 6.93 0.99
CA ALA A 131 -3.80 6.88 2.08
C ALA A 131 -4.15 7.88 3.20
N ALA A 132 -4.51 9.12 2.84
CA ALA A 132 -4.96 10.14 3.79
C ALA A 132 -6.23 9.69 4.52
N ALA A 133 -7.20 9.15 3.80
CA ALA A 133 -8.45 8.63 4.36
C ALA A 133 -8.20 7.54 5.40
N GLU A 134 -7.33 6.58 5.08
CA GLU A 134 -6.96 5.50 5.99
C GLU A 134 -6.29 6.03 7.26
N GLN A 135 -5.29 6.91 7.14
CA GLN A 135 -4.56 7.44 8.29
C GLN A 135 -5.46 8.29 9.19
N LEU A 136 -6.28 9.14 8.62
CA LEU A 136 -7.22 9.97 9.38
C LEU A 136 -8.30 9.11 10.06
N ARG A 137 -8.78 8.07 9.39
CA ARG A 137 -9.75 7.13 9.97
C ARG A 137 -9.16 6.36 11.14
N LYS A 138 -7.92 5.86 11.03
CA LYS A 138 -7.19 5.23 12.13
C LYS A 138 -7.05 6.16 13.36
N ASN A 139 -6.97 7.47 13.11
CA ASN A 139 -6.94 8.49 14.16
C ASN A 139 -8.33 8.87 14.71
N GLY A 140 -9.41 8.21 14.29
CA GLY A 140 -10.76 8.37 14.81
C GLY A 140 -11.62 9.42 14.13
N TYR A 141 -11.16 10.08 13.08
CA TYR A 141 -11.96 11.06 12.35
C TYR A 141 -13.03 10.39 11.48
N LYS A 142 -14.18 11.04 11.32
CA LYS A 142 -15.21 10.68 10.34
C LYS A 142 -14.75 11.14 8.96
N ILE A 143 -14.64 10.22 8.01
CA ILE A 143 -14.04 10.52 6.69
C ILE A 143 -15.07 10.35 5.58
N THR A 144 -15.19 11.39 4.75
CA THR A 144 -15.95 11.34 3.49
C THR A 144 -15.00 11.68 2.33
N VAL A 145 -14.87 10.77 1.37
CA VAL A 145 -14.05 10.96 0.16
C VAL A 145 -14.94 11.26 -1.02
N TYR A 146 -14.74 12.41 -1.68
CA TYR A 146 -15.46 12.86 -2.86
C TYR A 146 -14.64 12.59 -4.11
N ASP A 147 -15.21 11.94 -5.11
CA ASP A 147 -14.54 11.71 -6.39
C ASP A 147 -15.49 11.88 -7.56
N ARG A 148 -15.00 12.49 -8.63
CA ARG A 148 -15.77 12.71 -9.86
C ARG A 148 -16.02 11.46 -10.68
N TYR A 149 -15.25 10.41 -10.43
CA TYR A 149 -15.34 9.14 -11.14
C TYR A 149 -16.27 8.15 -10.41
N ASP A 150 -16.70 7.13 -11.13
CA ASP A 150 -17.63 6.09 -10.66
C ASP A 150 -16.96 5.06 -9.74
N ARG A 151 -15.62 4.98 -9.73
CA ARG A 151 -14.85 4.06 -8.89
C ARG A 151 -13.69 4.76 -8.18
N ALA A 152 -13.46 4.39 -6.91
CA ALA A 152 -12.31 4.85 -6.16
C ALA A 152 -11.02 4.14 -6.62
N GLY A 153 -9.89 4.82 -6.55
CA GLY A 153 -8.58 4.35 -6.95
C GLY A 153 -7.84 5.30 -7.90
N GLY A 154 -8.55 6.24 -8.54
CA GLY A 154 -7.95 7.21 -9.45
C GLY A 154 -7.11 6.52 -10.54
N LEU A 155 -5.86 6.93 -10.73
CA LEU A 155 -4.98 6.34 -11.73
C LEU A 155 -4.69 4.85 -11.52
N LEU A 156 -4.86 4.30 -10.32
CA LEU A 156 -4.74 2.86 -10.08
C LEU A 156 -5.80 2.07 -10.87
N ILE A 157 -6.99 2.67 -11.05
CA ILE A 157 -8.09 2.09 -11.83
C ILE A 157 -8.01 2.51 -13.30
N TYR A 158 -7.88 3.82 -13.56
CA TYR A 158 -8.09 4.39 -14.91
C TYR A 158 -6.80 4.58 -15.70
N GLY A 159 -5.63 4.62 -15.03
CA GLY A 159 -4.35 4.93 -15.70
C GLY A 159 -3.41 3.74 -15.84
N ILE A 160 -3.39 2.80 -14.90
CA ILE A 160 -2.44 1.68 -14.90
C ILE A 160 -3.05 0.47 -15.61
N PRO A 161 -2.36 -0.14 -16.59
CA PRO A 161 -2.85 -1.35 -17.26
C PRO A 161 -3.03 -2.53 -16.29
N ASN A 162 -4.05 -3.37 -16.55
CA ASN A 162 -4.41 -4.50 -15.70
C ASN A 162 -3.28 -5.54 -15.53
N PHE A 163 -2.41 -5.68 -16.54
CA PHE A 163 -1.27 -6.61 -16.46
C PHE A 163 -0.17 -6.14 -15.49
N LYS A 164 -0.14 -4.85 -15.11
CA LYS A 164 0.76 -4.29 -14.09
C LYS A 164 0.13 -4.27 -12.70
N LEU A 165 -1.14 -3.91 -12.63
CA LEU A 165 -1.92 -3.85 -11.39
C LEU A 165 -3.34 -4.32 -11.68
N GLU A 166 -3.66 -5.50 -11.21
CA GLU A 166 -4.97 -6.11 -11.31
C GLU A 166 -6.00 -5.22 -10.59
N LYS A 167 -7.15 -4.95 -11.23
CA LYS A 167 -8.15 -4.00 -10.68
C LYS A 167 -8.78 -4.52 -9.39
N GLU A 168 -8.90 -5.81 -9.26
CA GLU A 168 -9.39 -6.50 -8.06
C GLU A 168 -8.53 -6.18 -6.82
N ILE A 169 -7.23 -5.92 -7.00
CA ILE A 169 -6.32 -5.52 -5.91
C ILE A 169 -6.73 -4.14 -5.37
N VAL A 170 -7.06 -3.22 -6.25
CA VAL A 170 -7.50 -1.87 -5.86
C VAL A 170 -8.91 -1.91 -5.27
N GLU A 171 -9.80 -2.68 -5.87
CA GLU A 171 -11.18 -2.81 -5.43
C GLU A 171 -11.29 -3.47 -4.05
N ARG A 172 -10.52 -4.54 -3.78
CA ARG A 172 -10.47 -5.14 -2.43
C ARG A 172 -9.97 -4.16 -1.37
N ARG A 173 -8.97 -3.32 -1.70
CA ARG A 173 -8.47 -2.26 -0.79
C ARG A 173 -9.53 -1.20 -0.54
N THR A 174 -10.19 -0.70 -1.58
CA THR A 174 -11.25 0.31 -1.42
C THR A 174 -12.44 -0.25 -0.64
N LYS A 175 -12.79 -1.53 -0.85
CA LYS A 175 -13.80 -2.20 -0.05
C LYS A 175 -13.41 -2.27 1.42
N LEU A 176 -12.17 -2.65 1.72
CA LEU A 176 -11.65 -2.70 3.09
C LEU A 176 -11.76 -1.34 3.80
N LEU A 177 -11.47 -0.24 3.07
CA LEU A 177 -11.58 1.12 3.61
C LEU A 177 -13.05 1.50 3.87
N LYS A 178 -13.98 1.10 3.00
CA LYS A 178 -15.44 1.26 3.23
C LYS A 178 -15.89 0.48 4.46
N ASP A 179 -15.47 -0.78 4.57
CA ASP A 179 -15.79 -1.64 5.70
C ASP A 179 -15.21 -1.07 7.03
N GLY A 180 -14.13 -0.28 6.96
CA GLY A 180 -13.52 0.48 8.07
C GLY A 180 -14.23 1.82 8.39
N GLY A 181 -15.37 2.10 7.75
CA GLY A 181 -16.20 3.27 8.05
C GLY A 181 -15.81 4.55 7.30
N ILE A 182 -15.12 4.43 6.15
CA ILE A 182 -14.87 5.56 5.25
C ILE A 182 -16.00 5.65 4.22
N GLU A 183 -16.66 6.80 4.15
CA GLU A 183 -17.70 7.08 3.17
C GLU A 183 -17.08 7.51 1.84
N PHE A 184 -17.55 6.95 0.72
CA PHE A 184 -17.14 7.35 -0.64
C PHE A 184 -18.36 7.90 -1.40
N ILE A 185 -18.27 9.16 -1.82
CA ILE A 185 -19.23 9.82 -2.69
C ILE A 185 -18.61 9.93 -4.08
N GLN A 186 -19.03 9.06 -4.95
CA GLN A 186 -18.56 8.94 -6.33
C GLN A 186 -19.49 9.68 -7.29
N ASN A 187 -19.02 9.93 -8.54
CA ASN A 187 -19.73 10.76 -9.53
C ASN A 187 -20.06 12.17 -8.98
N PHE A 188 -19.17 12.73 -8.16
CA PHE A 188 -19.34 13.99 -7.50
C PHE A 188 -18.16 14.93 -7.81
N GLU A 189 -18.41 15.98 -8.57
CA GLU A 189 -17.41 16.94 -9.01
C GLU A 189 -17.45 18.20 -8.15
N VAL A 190 -16.43 18.38 -7.32
CA VAL A 190 -16.30 19.58 -6.49
C VAL A 190 -16.09 20.82 -7.37
N GLY A 191 -16.84 21.86 -7.12
CA GLY A 191 -16.91 23.06 -7.97
C GLY A 191 -18.09 23.04 -8.95
N LYS A 192 -18.71 21.88 -9.17
CA LYS A 192 -19.90 21.72 -9.99
C LYS A 192 -21.11 21.27 -9.17
N ASP A 193 -20.99 20.15 -8.46
CA ASP A 193 -22.08 19.59 -7.64
C ASP A 193 -22.16 20.25 -6.25
N ALA A 194 -21.01 20.70 -5.72
CA ALA A 194 -20.95 21.56 -4.56
C ALA A 194 -19.71 22.45 -4.60
N SER A 195 -19.79 23.65 -4.02
CA SER A 195 -18.63 24.52 -3.86
C SER A 195 -17.73 24.04 -2.72
N LEU A 196 -16.46 24.43 -2.76
CA LEU A 196 -15.51 24.15 -1.68
C LEU A 196 -15.98 24.74 -0.34
N GLU A 197 -16.65 25.91 -0.38
CA GLU A 197 -17.20 26.55 0.81
C GLU A 197 -18.34 25.75 1.44
N GLN A 198 -19.19 25.14 0.61
CA GLN A 198 -20.24 24.23 1.10
C GLN A 198 -19.65 23.00 1.78
N LEU A 199 -18.60 22.41 1.20
CA LEU A 199 -17.93 21.27 1.82
C LEU A 199 -17.22 21.65 3.13
N ARG A 200 -16.60 22.84 3.20
CA ARG A 200 -15.98 23.34 4.44
C ARG A 200 -16.97 23.57 5.58
N LYS A 201 -18.25 23.85 5.26
CA LYS A 201 -19.30 23.98 6.28
C LYS A 201 -19.81 22.62 6.76
N LYS A 202 -19.64 21.58 5.93
CA LYS A 202 -20.08 20.23 6.24
C LYS A 202 -19.03 19.46 7.08
N HIS A 203 -17.79 19.77 6.90
CA HIS A 203 -16.63 19.14 7.55
C HIS A 203 -15.82 20.16 8.34
#